data_65578dc1c112be506ae5b64c00d103a7
#
_entry.id   65578dc1c112be506ae5b64c00d103a7
#
_cell.length_a   1.000
_cell.length_b   1.000
_cell.length_c   1.000
_cell.angle_alpha   90.00
_cell.angle_beta   90.00
_cell.angle_gamma   90.00
#
_symmetry.space_group_name_H-M   'P 1'
#
loop_
_entity.id
_entity.type
_entity.pdbx_description
1 polymer ?
#
loop_
_entity_poly.entity_id
_entity_poly.type
_entity_poly.pdbx_seq_one_letter_code
_entity_poly.pdbx_strand_id
1 'polypeptide(L)'
;GAHYIDLADGRRFVCDFPAAMQAAFAAAGRTAVAGASTVPALSSAVIDHLCAGWQRIDSIDICIAPAQRAPRGQATLAAVLSYCGLPIDVWDGGRWQPHSGWARPSPVQFQRLSPRLGAVCDIPDLEIFPAHYRARDRVTFRAALEVGLAQRAFATLATLRRWGVLPHPEKLAWLMHHAGGALDFLGTPLGGMVVRVAGADAQGQPRRRAWHIAADNDHGPEIPCMAAILLARQLAAGQPLPTGAHTSTSLLPLEAFAPEFAKWGMVTDVVEE
;
A
#
# COMPACT_ATOMS: atom_id res chain seq x y z
N GLY A 1 -14.91 27.71 0.59
CA GLY A 1 -13.95 26.64 0.78
C GLY A 1 -14.37 25.37 0.07
N ALA A 2 -13.38 24.61 -0.42
CA ALA A 2 -13.58 23.33 -1.05
C ALA A 2 -13.17 22.19 -0.08
N HIS A 3 -13.66 20.97 -0.34
CA HIS A 3 -13.10 19.76 0.22
C HIS A 3 -11.78 19.44 -0.50
N TYR A 4 -10.94 18.65 0.13
CA TYR A 4 -9.65 18.21 -0.41
C TYR A 4 -9.54 16.69 -0.33
N ILE A 5 -9.06 16.05 -1.40
CA ILE A 5 -8.75 14.61 -1.44
C ILE A 5 -7.48 14.47 -2.28
N ASP A 6 -6.51 13.72 -1.80
CA ASP A 6 -5.31 13.35 -2.56
C ASP A 6 -5.05 11.84 -2.56
N LEU A 7 -4.15 11.43 -3.43
CA LEU A 7 -3.71 10.03 -3.59
C LEU A 7 -2.26 9.83 -3.12
N ALA A 8 -1.77 10.68 -2.22
CA ALA A 8 -0.40 10.59 -1.73
C ALA A 8 -0.14 9.24 -1.03
N ASP A 9 1.05 8.70 -1.24
CA ASP A 9 1.55 7.49 -0.58
C ASP A 9 2.85 7.74 0.21
N GLY A 10 3.32 8.99 0.22
CA GLY A 10 4.47 9.40 1.01
C GLY A 10 4.16 9.36 2.51
N ARG A 11 4.81 8.45 3.25
CA ARG A 11 4.55 8.18 4.67
C ARG A 11 4.48 9.44 5.51
N ARG A 12 5.52 10.28 5.48
CA ARG A 12 5.58 11.53 6.27
C ARG A 12 4.45 12.48 5.92
N PHE A 13 4.20 12.67 4.62
CA PHE A 13 3.14 13.58 4.18
C PHE A 13 1.77 13.14 4.70
N VAL A 14 1.41 11.87 4.50
CA VAL A 14 0.09 11.35 4.88
C VAL A 14 -0.07 11.32 6.40
N CYS A 15 0.95 10.91 7.16
CA CYS A 15 0.87 10.83 8.62
C CYS A 15 0.84 12.20 9.29
N ASP A 16 1.59 13.19 8.78
CA ASP A 16 1.66 14.55 9.34
C ASP A 16 0.47 15.42 8.90
N PHE A 17 -0.21 15.07 7.81
CA PHE A 17 -1.28 15.87 7.18
C PHE A 17 -2.44 16.22 8.13
N PRO A 18 -3.01 15.29 8.93
CA PRO A 18 -4.09 15.63 9.85
C PRO A 18 -3.69 16.72 10.84
N ALA A 19 -2.54 16.59 11.47
CA ALA A 19 -2.07 17.57 12.45
C ALA A 19 -1.84 18.97 11.83
N ALA A 20 -1.31 18.99 10.60
CA ALA A 20 -1.02 20.24 9.89
C ALA A 20 -2.27 20.97 9.41
N MET A 21 -3.33 20.25 9.00
CA MET A 21 -4.47 20.82 8.28
C MET A 21 -5.77 20.83 9.10
N GLN A 22 -5.84 20.14 10.23
CA GLN A 22 -7.06 19.99 11.05
C GLN A 22 -7.73 21.32 11.37
N ALA A 23 -6.99 22.30 11.90
CA ALA A 23 -7.57 23.56 12.35
C ALA A 23 -8.21 24.34 11.18
N ALA A 24 -7.55 24.40 10.02
CA ALA A 24 -8.03 25.14 8.86
C ALA A 24 -9.30 24.52 8.26
N PHE A 25 -9.35 23.19 8.12
CA PHE A 25 -10.50 22.52 7.53
C PHE A 25 -11.68 22.42 8.51
N ALA A 26 -11.42 22.22 9.81
CA ALA A 26 -12.45 22.27 10.84
C ALA A 26 -13.12 23.65 10.92
N ALA A 27 -12.35 24.72 10.96
CA ALA A 27 -12.88 26.09 10.98
C ALA A 27 -13.70 26.43 9.71
N ALA A 28 -13.34 25.86 8.57
CA ALA A 28 -14.06 26.03 7.30
C ALA A 28 -15.31 25.14 7.17
N GLY A 29 -15.57 24.22 8.11
CA GLY A 29 -16.63 23.22 7.99
C GLY A 29 -16.43 22.30 6.79
N ARG A 30 -15.17 21.98 6.44
CA ARG A 30 -14.80 21.17 5.28
C ARG A 30 -14.01 19.94 5.69
N THR A 31 -13.92 18.98 4.79
CA THR A 31 -13.17 17.74 4.94
C THR A 31 -11.93 17.78 4.07
N ALA A 32 -10.80 17.34 4.61
CA ALA A 32 -9.59 17.05 3.85
C ALA A 32 -9.17 15.61 4.12
N VAL A 33 -8.89 14.85 3.07
CA VAL A 33 -8.46 13.45 3.16
C VAL A 33 -7.15 13.28 2.40
N ALA A 34 -6.11 12.87 3.11
CA ALA A 34 -4.84 12.50 2.51
C ALA A 34 -4.71 10.98 2.35
N GLY A 35 -4.05 10.56 1.29
CA GLY A 35 -3.74 9.15 1.03
C GLY A 35 -4.94 8.34 0.57
N ALA A 36 -5.91 8.92 -0.13
CA ALA A 36 -7.07 8.19 -0.67
C ALA A 36 -6.69 7.30 -1.86
N SER A 37 -5.82 6.33 -1.59
CA SER A 37 -5.19 5.45 -2.58
C SER A 37 -5.29 3.98 -2.16
N THR A 38 -4.49 3.09 -2.77
CA THR A 38 -4.41 1.68 -2.37
C THR A 38 -4.04 1.57 -0.89
N VAL A 39 -3.11 2.41 -0.45
CA VAL A 39 -2.62 2.52 0.93
C VAL A 39 -2.72 3.98 1.37
N PRO A 40 -3.36 4.28 2.53
CA PRO A 40 -3.97 3.35 3.50
C PRO A 40 -5.48 3.08 3.28
N ALA A 41 -6.12 3.56 2.20
CA ALA A 41 -7.59 3.46 2.07
C ALA A 41 -8.09 2.04 1.80
N LEU A 42 -7.66 1.41 0.70
CA LEU A 42 -8.12 0.04 0.38
C LEU A 42 -7.54 -0.97 1.37
N SER A 43 -6.26 -0.81 1.76
CA SER A 43 -5.64 -1.72 2.73
C SER A 43 -6.39 -1.76 4.05
N SER A 44 -6.81 -0.60 4.61
CA SER A 44 -7.61 -0.56 5.83
C SER A 44 -9.01 -1.13 5.64
N ALA A 45 -9.69 -0.82 4.53
CA ALA A 45 -11.00 -1.38 4.23
C ALA A 45 -10.99 -2.92 4.20
N VAL A 46 -9.92 -3.51 3.65
CA VAL A 46 -9.71 -4.95 3.65
C VAL A 46 -9.48 -5.50 5.06
N ILE A 47 -8.63 -4.85 5.86
CA ILE A 47 -8.34 -5.30 7.23
C ILE A 47 -9.62 -5.22 8.07
N ASP A 48 -10.37 -4.13 7.99
CA ASP A 48 -11.64 -3.94 8.70
C ASP A 48 -12.63 -5.07 8.36
N HIS A 49 -12.73 -5.43 7.08
CA HIS A 49 -13.57 -6.53 6.61
C HIS A 49 -13.09 -7.90 7.13
N LEU A 50 -11.80 -8.20 7.01
CA LEU A 50 -11.25 -9.51 7.41
C LEU A 50 -11.30 -9.73 8.92
N CYS A 51 -11.10 -8.67 9.69
CA CYS A 51 -11.01 -8.73 11.15
C CYS A 51 -12.32 -8.36 11.84
N ALA A 52 -13.44 -8.22 11.10
CA ALA A 52 -14.73 -7.90 11.69
C ALA A 52 -15.09 -8.90 12.81
N GLY A 53 -15.29 -8.38 14.02
CA GLY A 53 -15.61 -9.20 15.20
C GLY A 53 -14.39 -9.88 15.85
N TRP A 54 -13.16 -9.65 15.39
CA TRP A 54 -11.99 -10.16 16.09
C TRP A 54 -11.71 -9.36 17.36
N GLN A 55 -11.24 -10.04 18.39
CA GLN A 55 -10.83 -9.38 19.64
C GLN A 55 -9.38 -8.90 19.62
N ARG A 56 -8.54 -9.44 18.71
CA ARG A 56 -7.13 -9.12 18.65
C ARG A 56 -6.57 -9.32 17.24
N ILE A 57 -5.74 -8.39 16.81
CA ILE A 57 -4.91 -8.52 15.62
C ILE A 57 -3.45 -8.68 16.07
N ASP A 58 -2.81 -9.76 15.67
CA ASP A 58 -1.41 -10.04 15.99
C ASP A 58 -0.50 -9.53 14.87
N SER A 59 -0.83 -9.81 13.60
CA SER A 59 -0.01 -9.35 12.47
C SER A 59 -0.84 -8.90 11.28
N ILE A 60 -0.29 -7.93 10.55
CA ILE A 60 -0.78 -7.41 9.28
C ILE A 60 0.36 -7.45 8.28
N ASP A 61 0.20 -8.20 7.20
CA ASP A 61 1.17 -8.33 6.13
C ASP A 61 0.52 -7.93 4.80
N ILE A 62 1.02 -6.86 4.17
CA ILE A 62 0.51 -6.33 2.91
C ILE A 62 1.57 -6.46 1.83
N CYS A 63 1.18 -6.85 0.63
CA CYS A 63 2.06 -6.83 -0.52
C CYS A 63 1.33 -6.40 -1.78
N ILE A 64 1.84 -5.36 -2.44
CA ILE A 64 1.43 -4.99 -3.80
C ILE A 64 2.33 -5.67 -4.83
N ALA A 65 1.75 -6.05 -5.96
CA ALA A 65 2.41 -6.77 -7.03
C ALA A 65 2.02 -6.16 -8.38
N PRO A 66 2.62 -5.01 -8.76
CA PRO A 66 2.28 -4.34 -10.01
C PRO A 66 2.62 -5.22 -11.22
N ALA A 67 1.78 -5.14 -12.27
CA ALA A 67 2.08 -5.75 -13.55
C ALA A 67 3.34 -5.12 -14.15
N GLN A 68 4.18 -5.92 -14.83
CA GLN A 68 5.39 -5.39 -15.48
C GLN A 68 5.04 -4.41 -16.60
N ARG A 69 3.94 -4.64 -17.31
CA ARG A 69 3.49 -3.77 -18.41
C ARG A 69 2.76 -2.51 -17.94
N ALA A 70 2.37 -2.43 -16.66
CA ALA A 70 1.69 -1.26 -16.14
C ALA A 70 2.54 0.02 -16.31
N PRO A 71 1.94 1.15 -16.66
CA PRO A 71 2.64 2.43 -16.78
C PRO A 71 3.38 2.77 -15.48
N ARG A 72 4.63 3.16 -15.62
CA ARG A 72 5.50 3.54 -14.49
C ARG A 72 5.96 4.98 -14.66
N GLY A 73 5.61 5.83 -13.71
CA GLY A 73 6.09 7.21 -13.69
C GLY A 73 7.58 7.30 -13.27
N GLN A 74 8.35 8.13 -13.96
CA GLN A 74 9.73 8.41 -13.55
C GLN A 74 9.80 9.01 -12.14
N ALA A 75 8.82 9.85 -11.77
CA ALA A 75 8.72 10.45 -10.44
C ALA A 75 8.49 9.38 -9.36
N THR A 76 7.62 8.41 -9.61
CA THR A 76 7.39 7.27 -8.69
C THR A 76 8.67 6.46 -8.51
N LEU A 77 9.39 6.20 -9.59
CA LEU A 77 10.66 5.47 -9.52
C LEU A 77 11.72 6.25 -8.74
N ALA A 78 11.81 7.56 -8.94
CA ALA A 78 12.71 8.42 -8.17
C ALA A 78 12.36 8.42 -6.68
N ALA A 79 11.07 8.50 -6.35
CA ALA A 79 10.59 8.42 -4.96
C ALA A 79 10.97 7.08 -4.32
N VAL A 80 10.74 5.96 -5.01
CA VAL A 80 11.14 4.62 -4.54
C VAL A 80 12.64 4.51 -4.32
N LEU A 81 13.46 5.01 -5.25
CA LEU A 81 14.90 5.00 -5.15
C LEU A 81 15.43 5.91 -4.05
N SER A 82 14.70 6.96 -3.67
CA SER A 82 15.12 7.91 -2.64
C SER A 82 15.29 7.26 -1.27
N TYR A 83 14.51 6.22 -0.95
CA TYR A 83 14.64 5.45 0.30
C TYR A 83 15.21 4.04 0.10
N CYS A 84 15.53 3.63 -1.12
CA CYS A 84 16.15 2.34 -1.41
C CYS A 84 17.48 2.19 -0.63
N GLY A 85 17.59 1.16 0.22
CA GLY A 85 18.75 0.92 1.07
C GLY A 85 18.81 1.73 2.38
N LEU A 86 17.92 2.71 2.57
CA LEU A 86 17.80 3.43 3.84
C LEU A 86 17.02 2.63 4.88
N PRO A 87 17.20 2.92 6.19
CA PRO A 87 16.39 2.34 7.23
C PRO A 87 14.95 2.84 7.14
N ILE A 88 14.00 1.92 7.24
CA ILE A 88 12.56 2.14 7.33
C ILE A 88 12.12 1.52 8.66
N ASP A 89 11.52 2.31 9.53
CA ASP A 89 10.99 1.79 10.78
C ASP A 89 9.72 0.97 10.53
N VAL A 90 9.76 -0.29 10.94
CA VAL A 90 8.70 -1.28 10.80
C VAL A 90 8.33 -1.81 12.17
N TRP A 91 7.04 -1.99 12.43
CA TRP A 91 6.55 -2.65 13.64
C TRP A 91 6.78 -4.16 13.50
N ASP A 92 7.76 -4.69 14.24
CA ASP A 92 8.15 -6.10 14.17
C ASP A 92 8.58 -6.63 15.54
N GLY A 93 8.03 -7.78 15.97
CA GLY A 93 8.21 -8.32 17.29
C GLY A 93 7.65 -7.42 18.40
N GLY A 94 6.56 -6.70 18.16
CA GLY A 94 5.91 -5.80 19.12
C GLY A 94 6.69 -4.51 19.41
N ARG A 95 7.59 -4.12 18.54
CA ARG A 95 8.41 -2.89 18.69
C ARG A 95 8.84 -2.34 17.34
N TRP A 96 9.23 -1.07 17.32
CA TRP A 96 9.82 -0.46 16.14
C TRP A 96 11.21 -1.01 15.87
N GLN A 97 11.46 -1.45 14.64
CA GLN A 97 12.74 -1.97 14.18
C GLN A 97 13.10 -1.42 12.81
N PRO A 98 14.36 -1.03 12.58
CA PRO A 98 14.80 -0.54 11.29
C PRO A 98 14.98 -1.71 10.30
N HIS A 99 14.25 -1.68 9.20
CA HIS A 99 14.42 -2.55 8.05
C HIS A 99 15.03 -1.75 6.89
N SER A 100 15.85 -2.39 6.07
CA SER A 100 16.43 -1.70 4.91
C SER A 100 15.48 -1.75 3.73
N GLY A 101 15.07 -0.58 3.22
CA GLY A 101 14.18 -0.47 2.08
C GLY A 101 14.70 -1.22 0.86
N TRP A 102 13.86 -1.99 0.19
CA TRP A 102 14.15 -2.80 -1.00
C TRP A 102 15.22 -3.88 -0.82
N ALA A 103 15.85 -4.00 0.34
CA ALA A 103 16.82 -5.04 0.63
C ALA A 103 16.13 -6.35 1.02
N ARG A 104 16.88 -7.47 0.85
CA ARG A 104 16.49 -8.82 1.30
C ARG A 104 15.05 -9.22 0.88
N PRO A 105 14.74 -9.22 -0.41
CA PRO A 105 13.44 -9.63 -0.88
C PRO A 105 13.15 -11.09 -0.51
N SER A 106 11.90 -11.37 -0.13
CA SER A 106 11.43 -12.71 0.24
C SER A 106 10.23 -13.13 -0.60
N PRO A 107 10.00 -14.45 -0.81
CA PRO A 107 8.86 -14.92 -1.57
C PRO A 107 7.52 -14.48 -0.96
N VAL A 108 6.59 -14.07 -1.83
CA VAL A 108 5.20 -13.77 -1.50
C VAL A 108 4.31 -14.58 -2.42
N GLN A 109 3.35 -15.28 -1.83
CA GLN A 109 2.35 -16.06 -2.56
C GLN A 109 1.11 -15.21 -2.82
N PHE A 110 0.52 -15.41 -4.00
CA PHE A 110 -0.73 -14.78 -4.41
C PHE A 110 -1.69 -15.86 -4.89
N GLN A 111 -2.99 -15.61 -4.81
CA GLN A 111 -3.98 -16.59 -5.24
C GLN A 111 -4.03 -16.76 -6.77
N ARG A 112 -3.88 -15.64 -7.50
CA ARG A 112 -4.04 -15.61 -8.97
C ARG A 112 -2.80 -15.14 -9.72
N LEU A 113 -1.73 -14.77 -9.04
CA LEU A 113 -0.45 -14.43 -9.62
C LEU A 113 0.59 -15.46 -9.26
N SER A 114 1.60 -15.63 -10.11
CA SER A 114 2.79 -16.40 -9.77
C SER A 114 3.47 -15.83 -8.52
N PRO A 115 4.15 -16.66 -7.71
CA PRO A 115 4.93 -16.19 -6.58
C PRO A 115 5.95 -15.12 -7.02
N ARG A 116 6.07 -14.02 -6.24
CA ARG A 116 7.00 -12.94 -6.54
C ARG A 116 7.90 -12.67 -5.34
N LEU A 117 9.05 -12.06 -5.58
CA LEU A 117 9.93 -11.59 -4.52
C LEU A 117 9.47 -10.20 -4.07
N GLY A 118 9.05 -10.06 -2.81
CA GLY A 118 8.63 -8.79 -2.22
C GLY A 118 9.68 -8.23 -1.27
N ALA A 119 9.91 -6.92 -1.33
CA ALA A 119 10.81 -6.19 -0.46
C ALA A 119 10.09 -5.05 0.27
N VAL A 120 10.58 -4.68 1.45
CA VAL A 120 9.99 -3.63 2.29
C VAL A 120 10.05 -2.28 1.58
N CYS A 121 8.92 -1.59 1.57
CA CYS A 121 8.76 -0.22 1.06
C CYS A 121 8.22 0.70 2.13
N ASP A 122 8.58 1.98 2.04
CA ASP A 122 8.14 3.00 2.98
C ASP A 122 6.79 3.58 2.56
N ILE A 123 5.75 3.33 3.38
CA ILE A 123 4.37 3.75 3.12
C ILE A 123 3.65 4.10 4.44
N PRO A 124 2.52 4.85 4.38
CA PRO A 124 1.77 5.30 5.56
C PRO A 124 1.31 4.19 6.50
N ASP A 125 0.89 3.04 5.97
CA ASP A 125 0.36 1.90 6.72
C ASP A 125 1.32 1.42 7.81
N LEU A 126 2.64 1.47 7.53
CA LEU A 126 3.67 1.06 8.50
C LEU A 126 3.65 1.89 9.78
N GLU A 127 3.20 3.15 9.71
CA GLU A 127 3.11 4.05 10.86
C GLU A 127 1.71 4.09 11.48
N ILE A 128 0.68 4.09 10.64
CA ILE A 128 -0.70 4.24 11.08
C ILE A 128 -1.23 2.96 11.71
N PHE A 129 -1.02 1.81 11.09
CA PHE A 129 -1.71 0.57 11.45
C PHE A 129 -1.29 -0.05 12.77
N PRO A 130 -0.02 0.04 13.24
CA PRO A 130 0.34 -0.46 14.58
C PRO A 130 -0.53 0.13 15.67
N ALA A 131 -0.75 1.44 15.65
CA ALA A 131 -1.58 2.13 16.65
C ALA A 131 -3.09 1.99 16.36
N HIS A 132 -3.50 2.14 15.09
CA HIS A 132 -4.90 2.11 14.69
C HIS A 132 -5.56 0.75 14.99
N TYR A 133 -4.88 -0.34 14.63
CA TYR A 133 -5.36 -1.71 14.84
C TYR A 133 -4.85 -2.35 16.13
N ARG A 134 -4.01 -1.64 16.90
CA ARG A 134 -3.32 -2.19 18.08
C ARG A 134 -2.65 -3.53 17.74
N ALA A 135 -2.00 -3.58 16.57
CA ALA A 135 -1.32 -4.79 16.11
C ALA A 135 -0.23 -5.20 17.11
N ARG A 136 -0.33 -6.44 17.62
CA ARG A 136 0.53 -6.87 18.72
C ARG A 136 1.96 -7.13 18.28
N ASP A 137 2.13 -7.86 17.20
CA ASP A 137 3.42 -8.44 16.84
C ASP A 137 4.07 -7.76 15.62
N ARG A 138 3.30 -7.53 14.53
CA ARG A 138 3.89 -7.08 13.27
C ARG A 138 2.92 -6.33 12.34
N VAL A 139 3.46 -5.30 11.69
CA VAL A 139 2.83 -4.67 10.52
C VAL A 139 3.90 -4.50 9.45
N THR A 140 3.73 -5.16 8.29
CA THR A 140 4.68 -5.08 7.19
C THR A 140 4.01 -4.71 5.87
N PHE A 141 4.75 -4.00 5.04
CA PHE A 141 4.38 -3.72 3.67
C PHE A 141 5.53 -4.03 2.72
N ARG A 142 5.22 -4.71 1.62
CA ARG A 142 6.18 -5.08 0.59
C ARG A 142 5.67 -4.71 -0.80
N ALA A 143 6.61 -4.41 -1.70
CA ALA A 143 6.33 -4.36 -3.13
C ALA A 143 7.07 -5.50 -3.83
N ALA A 144 6.39 -6.20 -4.72
CA ALA A 144 6.88 -7.39 -5.40
C ALA A 144 6.79 -7.20 -6.91
N LEU A 145 7.92 -6.87 -7.55
CA LEU A 145 8.00 -6.72 -8.98
C LEU A 145 7.83 -8.07 -9.68
N GLU A 146 7.18 -8.07 -10.85
CA GLU A 146 6.92 -9.30 -11.59
C GLU A 146 8.21 -9.93 -12.12
N VAL A 147 9.08 -9.11 -12.71
CA VAL A 147 10.37 -9.58 -13.23
C VAL A 147 11.39 -9.67 -12.10
N GLY A 148 11.73 -10.88 -11.69
CA GLY A 148 12.65 -11.13 -10.57
C GLY A 148 14.04 -10.51 -10.75
N LEU A 149 14.48 -10.29 -11.99
CA LEU A 149 15.72 -9.57 -12.28
C LEU A 149 15.64 -8.10 -11.83
N ALA A 150 14.52 -7.43 -12.11
CA ALA A 150 14.28 -6.05 -11.67
C ALA A 150 14.26 -5.99 -10.12
N GLN A 151 13.59 -6.92 -9.46
CA GLN A 151 13.58 -6.98 -7.99
C GLN A 151 14.98 -7.15 -7.39
N ARG A 152 15.81 -8.00 -8.02
CA ARG A 152 17.20 -8.20 -7.59
C ARG A 152 18.07 -6.96 -7.86
N ALA A 153 17.81 -6.23 -8.94
CA ALA A 153 18.51 -4.97 -9.24
C ALA A 153 18.25 -3.94 -8.11
N PHE A 154 17.00 -3.77 -7.65
CA PHE A 154 16.69 -2.91 -6.50
C PHE A 154 17.41 -3.38 -5.23
N ALA A 155 17.43 -4.69 -4.94
CA ALA A 155 18.14 -5.24 -3.79
C ALA A 155 19.67 -5.00 -3.87
N THR A 156 20.24 -5.04 -5.07
CA THR A 156 21.64 -4.72 -5.30
C THR A 156 21.91 -3.24 -5.07
N LEU A 157 21.07 -2.35 -5.61
CA LEU A 157 21.17 -0.90 -5.37
C LEU A 157 21.07 -0.57 -3.87
N ALA A 158 20.13 -1.20 -3.17
CA ALA A 158 19.99 -1.06 -1.73
C ALA A 158 21.28 -1.46 -0.99
N THR A 159 21.92 -2.54 -1.42
CA THR A 159 23.16 -3.03 -0.84
C THR A 159 24.32 -2.08 -1.12
N LEU A 160 24.47 -1.61 -2.36
CA LEU A 160 25.50 -0.65 -2.76
C LEU A 160 25.39 0.68 -2.01
N ARG A 161 24.15 1.15 -1.79
CA ARG A 161 23.91 2.35 -0.98
C ARG A 161 24.33 2.14 0.47
N ARG A 162 23.98 1.01 1.07
CA ARG A 162 24.39 0.68 2.45
C ARG A 162 25.90 0.61 2.63
N TRP A 163 26.63 0.21 1.61
CA TRP A 163 28.11 0.20 1.60
C TRP A 163 28.72 1.57 1.26
N GLY A 164 27.90 2.59 1.00
CA GLY A 164 28.38 3.92 0.62
C GLY A 164 28.92 4.03 -0.82
N VAL A 165 28.85 2.96 -1.61
CA VAL A 165 29.33 2.95 -3.01
C VAL A 165 28.42 3.79 -3.90
N LEU A 166 27.10 3.77 -3.65
CA LEU A 166 26.11 4.52 -4.43
C LEU A 166 25.19 5.32 -3.48
N PRO A 167 25.61 6.49 -3.01
CA PRO A 167 24.85 7.26 -2.02
C PRO A 167 23.53 7.82 -2.54
N HIS A 168 23.40 8.03 -3.85
CA HIS A 168 22.27 8.67 -4.51
C HIS A 168 21.65 7.83 -5.63
N PRO A 169 21.03 6.66 -5.34
CA PRO A 169 20.43 5.81 -6.35
C PRO A 169 19.28 6.47 -7.10
N GLU A 170 18.61 7.48 -6.51
CA GLU A 170 17.53 8.25 -7.15
C GLU A 170 17.98 8.96 -8.44
N LYS A 171 19.26 9.27 -8.59
CA LYS A 171 19.84 9.82 -9.83
C LYS A 171 19.81 8.83 -11.00
N LEU A 172 19.65 7.55 -10.72
CA LEU A 172 19.50 6.50 -11.72
C LEU A 172 18.05 6.29 -12.17
N ALA A 173 17.08 7.06 -11.67
CA ALA A 173 15.67 6.88 -11.97
C ALA A 173 15.39 6.91 -13.49
N TRP A 174 16.02 7.82 -14.23
CA TRP A 174 15.88 7.88 -15.69
C TRP A 174 16.39 6.60 -16.36
N LEU A 175 17.58 6.15 -16.02
CA LEU A 175 18.19 4.93 -16.58
C LEU A 175 17.33 3.71 -16.25
N MET A 176 16.90 3.56 -15.01
CA MET A 176 16.06 2.44 -14.56
C MET A 176 14.66 2.46 -15.19
N HIS A 177 14.12 3.64 -15.47
CA HIS A 177 12.85 3.77 -16.18
C HIS A 177 12.96 3.16 -17.58
N HIS A 178 13.99 3.52 -18.35
CA HIS A 178 14.19 2.98 -19.71
C HIS A 178 14.60 1.51 -19.69
N ALA A 179 15.49 1.11 -18.79
CA ALA A 179 15.85 -0.31 -18.62
C ALA A 179 14.66 -1.17 -18.21
N GLY A 180 13.75 -0.64 -17.34
CA GLY A 180 12.52 -1.30 -16.96
C GLY A 180 11.59 -1.54 -18.15
N GLY A 181 11.44 -0.55 -19.05
CA GLY A 181 10.67 -0.70 -20.28
C GLY A 181 11.23 -1.80 -21.20
N ALA A 182 12.54 -1.94 -21.26
CA ALA A 182 13.18 -3.01 -22.03
C ALA A 182 12.88 -4.43 -21.50
N LEU A 183 12.36 -4.57 -20.27
CA LEU A 183 11.95 -5.84 -19.68
C LEU A 183 10.45 -6.13 -19.83
N ASP A 184 9.67 -5.24 -20.44
CA ASP A 184 8.20 -5.38 -20.53
C ASP A 184 7.77 -6.63 -21.32
N PHE A 185 8.61 -7.10 -22.25
CA PHE A 185 8.36 -8.35 -22.98
C PHE A 185 8.42 -9.61 -22.10
N LEU A 186 9.06 -9.53 -20.91
CA LEU A 186 9.14 -10.64 -19.95
C LEU A 186 7.96 -10.66 -18.98
N GLY A 187 7.11 -9.64 -18.99
CA GLY A 187 6.03 -9.50 -18.05
C GLY A 187 4.65 -9.62 -18.68
N THR A 188 3.66 -9.56 -17.81
CA THR A 188 2.24 -9.69 -18.16
C THR A 188 1.48 -8.39 -17.84
N PRO A 189 0.23 -8.23 -18.30
CA PRO A 189 -0.65 -7.16 -17.88
C PRO A 189 -1.27 -7.41 -16.48
N LEU A 190 -0.94 -8.55 -15.84
CA LEU A 190 -1.56 -9.02 -14.60
C LEU A 190 -0.82 -8.52 -13.36
N GLY A 191 -1.47 -7.66 -12.59
CA GLY A 191 -1.02 -7.21 -11.28
C GLY A 191 -2.00 -7.56 -10.17
N GLY A 192 -1.66 -7.21 -8.94
CA GLY A 192 -2.56 -7.45 -7.80
C GLY A 192 -1.99 -7.03 -6.47
N MET A 193 -2.71 -7.42 -5.42
CA MET A 193 -2.35 -7.14 -4.03
C MET A 193 -2.80 -8.30 -3.15
N VAL A 194 -2.12 -8.48 -2.04
CA VAL A 194 -2.55 -9.36 -0.97
C VAL A 194 -2.45 -8.64 0.37
N VAL A 195 -3.46 -8.82 1.20
CA VAL A 195 -3.49 -8.42 2.62
C VAL A 195 -3.70 -9.67 3.44
N ARG A 196 -2.78 -9.99 4.34
CA ARG A 196 -2.88 -11.08 5.29
C ARG A 196 -2.99 -10.55 6.69
N VAL A 197 -3.88 -11.14 7.47
CA VAL A 197 -4.06 -10.81 8.87
C VAL A 197 -4.04 -12.09 9.71
N ALA A 198 -3.41 -12.00 10.87
CA ALA A 198 -3.47 -13.06 11.87
C ALA A 198 -3.85 -12.47 13.23
N GLY A 199 -4.60 -13.22 14.02
CA GLY A 199 -5.08 -12.74 15.31
C GLY A 199 -5.97 -13.76 16.01
N ALA A 200 -6.93 -13.28 16.76
CA ALA A 200 -7.91 -14.13 17.46
C ALA A 200 -9.34 -13.58 17.25
N ASP A 201 -10.26 -14.49 16.96
CA ASP A 201 -11.69 -14.18 16.84
C ASP A 201 -12.33 -13.80 18.20
N ALA A 202 -13.65 -13.56 18.21
CA ALA A 202 -14.40 -13.19 19.40
C ALA A 202 -14.36 -14.27 20.50
N GLN A 203 -14.08 -15.52 20.15
CA GLN A 203 -13.95 -16.66 21.07
C GLN A 203 -12.49 -16.90 21.49
N GLY A 204 -11.55 -16.07 21.05
CA GLY A 204 -10.12 -16.22 21.35
C GLY A 204 -9.41 -17.28 20.51
N GLN A 205 -10.10 -17.85 19.51
CA GLN A 205 -9.48 -18.87 18.65
C GLN A 205 -8.53 -18.21 17.63
N PRO A 206 -7.34 -18.75 17.42
CA PRO A 206 -6.43 -18.25 16.40
C PRO A 206 -7.07 -18.26 15.01
N ARG A 207 -6.94 -17.17 14.29
CA ARG A 207 -7.42 -17.01 12.92
C ARG A 207 -6.34 -16.43 12.03
N ARG A 208 -6.33 -16.88 10.77
CA ARG A 208 -5.51 -16.28 9.70
C ARG A 208 -6.37 -16.15 8.47
N ARG A 209 -6.40 -14.96 7.89
CA ARG A 209 -7.14 -14.67 6.67
C ARG A 209 -6.27 -13.90 5.70
N ALA A 210 -6.47 -14.19 4.43
CA ALA A 210 -5.88 -13.43 3.34
C ALA A 210 -6.97 -12.95 2.40
N TRP A 211 -6.87 -11.69 1.98
CA TRP A 211 -7.63 -11.14 0.87
C TRP A 211 -6.68 -10.87 -0.28
N HIS A 212 -7.07 -11.29 -1.48
CA HIS A 212 -6.32 -11.11 -2.70
C HIS A 212 -7.15 -10.33 -3.71
N ILE A 213 -6.49 -9.50 -4.53
CA ILE A 213 -7.06 -8.94 -5.75
C ILE A 213 -6.10 -9.20 -6.90
N ALA A 214 -6.67 -9.54 -8.03
CA ALA A 214 -5.98 -9.65 -9.32
C ALA A 214 -6.63 -8.69 -10.32
N ALA A 215 -5.82 -7.86 -10.96
CA ALA A 215 -6.21 -6.94 -12.01
C ALA A 215 -5.42 -7.27 -13.27
N ASP A 216 -6.13 -7.68 -14.33
CA ASP A 216 -5.58 -8.00 -15.64
C ASP A 216 -5.77 -6.83 -16.62
N ASN A 217 -5.35 -7.01 -17.87
CA ASN A 217 -5.49 -6.05 -18.96
C ASN A 217 -4.93 -4.65 -18.63
N ASP A 218 -3.86 -4.59 -17.87
CA ASP A 218 -3.22 -3.35 -17.41
C ASP A 218 -4.12 -2.45 -16.53
N HIS A 219 -5.21 -2.98 -15.97
CA HIS A 219 -6.13 -2.24 -15.08
C HIS A 219 -5.60 -2.07 -13.64
N GLY A 220 -4.44 -2.64 -13.30
CA GLY A 220 -3.82 -2.44 -11.99
C GLY A 220 -3.72 -0.98 -11.53
N PRO A 221 -3.33 -0.02 -12.39
CA PRO A 221 -3.26 1.41 -12.06
C PRO A 221 -4.59 2.07 -11.70
N GLU A 222 -5.73 1.45 -11.96
CA GLU A 222 -7.05 1.95 -11.54
C GLU A 222 -7.27 1.79 -10.03
N ILE A 223 -6.65 0.77 -9.41
CA ILE A 223 -6.83 0.48 -7.97
C ILE A 223 -6.48 1.70 -7.09
N PRO A 224 -5.32 2.37 -7.27
CA PRO A 224 -4.98 3.55 -6.50
C PRO A 224 -5.99 4.71 -6.60
N CYS A 225 -6.74 4.80 -7.68
CA CYS A 225 -7.67 5.90 -7.91
C CYS A 225 -9.04 5.68 -7.25
N MET A 226 -9.41 4.43 -6.96
CA MET A 226 -10.78 4.08 -6.55
C MET A 226 -11.23 4.77 -5.27
N ALA A 227 -10.39 4.79 -4.24
CA ALA A 227 -10.76 5.41 -2.96
C ALA A 227 -11.06 6.90 -3.11
N ALA A 228 -10.23 7.65 -3.86
CA ALA A 228 -10.46 9.07 -4.12
C ALA A 228 -11.74 9.30 -4.90
N ILE A 229 -12.04 8.47 -5.90
CA ILE A 229 -13.27 8.52 -6.71
C ILE A 229 -14.50 8.26 -5.81
N LEU A 230 -14.46 7.25 -4.96
CA LEU A 230 -15.56 6.90 -4.07
C LEU A 230 -15.84 8.01 -3.06
N LEU A 231 -14.81 8.57 -2.42
CA LEU A 231 -14.95 9.69 -1.49
C LEU A 231 -15.47 10.95 -2.19
N ALA A 232 -14.98 11.25 -3.41
CA ALA A 232 -15.45 12.39 -4.18
C ALA A 232 -16.93 12.24 -4.58
N ARG A 233 -17.35 11.04 -5.00
CA ARG A 233 -18.77 10.75 -5.29
C ARG A 233 -19.66 10.86 -4.05
N GLN A 234 -19.19 10.39 -2.89
CA GLN A 234 -19.90 10.52 -1.62
C GLN A 234 -20.15 11.99 -1.28
N LEU A 235 -19.12 12.84 -1.38
CA LEU A 235 -19.24 14.28 -1.18
C LEU A 235 -20.17 14.94 -2.20
N ALA A 236 -20.07 14.58 -3.48
CA ALA A 236 -20.94 15.09 -4.54
C ALA A 236 -22.41 14.71 -4.35
N ALA A 237 -22.66 13.53 -3.74
CA ALA A 237 -24.02 13.07 -3.38
C ALA A 237 -24.55 13.72 -2.08
N GLY A 238 -23.82 14.65 -1.48
CA GLY A 238 -24.19 15.30 -0.22
C GLY A 238 -24.07 14.40 1.01
N GLN A 239 -23.40 13.24 0.90
CA GLN A 239 -23.16 12.37 2.03
C GLN A 239 -21.98 12.93 2.84
N PRO A 240 -22.14 13.14 4.15
CA PRO A 240 -21.10 13.81 4.94
C PRO A 240 -19.91 12.88 5.16
N LEU A 241 -18.72 13.46 5.05
CA LEU A 241 -17.48 12.92 5.61
C LEU A 241 -17.13 13.66 6.91
N PRO A 242 -16.31 13.09 7.79
CA PRO A 242 -15.88 13.77 9.00
C PRO A 242 -15.23 15.13 8.67
N THR A 243 -15.66 16.20 9.38
CA THR A 243 -15.10 17.54 9.22
C THR A 243 -13.68 17.58 9.78
N GLY A 244 -12.79 18.36 9.13
CA GLY A 244 -11.39 18.46 9.50
C GLY A 244 -10.49 17.72 8.54
N ALA A 245 -9.27 17.42 8.96
CA ALA A 245 -8.26 16.72 8.17
C ALA A 245 -8.00 15.30 8.67
N HIS A 246 -8.00 14.35 7.77
CA HIS A 246 -7.92 12.92 8.08
C HIS A 246 -6.96 12.21 7.13
N THR A 247 -6.42 11.08 7.56
CA THR A 247 -5.96 10.06 6.62
C THR A 247 -7.18 9.33 6.06
N SER A 248 -7.04 8.63 4.96
CA SER A 248 -8.13 7.84 4.37
C SER A 248 -8.41 6.51 5.07
N THR A 249 -7.68 6.23 6.16
CA THR A 249 -7.80 4.97 6.92
C THR A 249 -9.23 4.75 7.43
N SER A 250 -9.81 3.61 7.12
CA SER A 250 -11.16 3.17 7.55
C SER A 250 -12.31 4.14 7.21
N LEU A 251 -12.14 5.01 6.20
CA LEU A 251 -13.21 5.91 5.76
C LEU A 251 -14.22 5.25 4.80
N LEU A 252 -13.82 4.16 4.15
CA LEU A 252 -14.65 3.44 3.18
C LEU A 252 -14.71 1.95 3.56
N PRO A 253 -15.89 1.33 3.57
CA PRO A 253 -16.00 -0.12 3.72
C PRO A 253 -15.58 -0.83 2.43
N LEU A 254 -15.09 -2.09 2.53
CA LEU A 254 -14.62 -2.84 1.36
C LEU A 254 -15.71 -3.03 0.30
N GLU A 255 -16.95 -3.17 0.72
CA GLU A 255 -18.13 -3.33 -0.16
C GLU A 255 -18.32 -2.14 -1.10
N ALA A 256 -17.89 -0.94 -0.71
CA ALA A 256 -17.95 0.24 -1.56
C ALA A 256 -17.04 0.12 -2.81
N PHE A 257 -15.99 -0.66 -2.73
CA PHE A 257 -15.05 -0.90 -3.84
C PHE A 257 -15.56 -1.97 -4.83
N ALA A 258 -16.47 -2.84 -4.42
CA ALA A 258 -16.92 -3.97 -5.25
C ALA A 258 -17.45 -3.58 -6.64
N PRO A 259 -18.25 -2.50 -6.80
CA PRO A 259 -18.69 -2.05 -8.13
C PRO A 259 -17.53 -1.57 -9.02
N GLU A 260 -16.50 -0.94 -8.42
CA GLU A 260 -15.32 -0.50 -9.19
C GLU A 260 -14.46 -1.72 -9.60
N PHE A 261 -14.29 -2.71 -8.73
CA PHE A 261 -13.61 -3.95 -9.09
C PHE A 261 -14.32 -4.65 -10.26
N ALA A 262 -15.65 -4.79 -10.18
CA ALA A 262 -16.46 -5.40 -11.23
C ALA A 262 -16.35 -4.64 -12.57
N LYS A 263 -16.39 -3.31 -12.53
CA LYS A 263 -16.25 -2.44 -13.70
C LYS A 263 -14.96 -2.70 -14.50
N TRP A 264 -13.87 -2.97 -13.77
CA TRP A 264 -12.56 -3.20 -14.36
C TRP A 264 -12.20 -4.70 -14.50
N GLY A 265 -13.17 -5.60 -14.27
CA GLY A 265 -12.97 -7.04 -14.38
C GLY A 265 -11.97 -7.61 -13.37
N MET A 266 -11.76 -6.93 -12.25
CA MET A 266 -10.88 -7.38 -11.19
C MET A 266 -11.53 -8.51 -10.39
N VAL A 267 -10.72 -9.48 -9.97
CA VAL A 267 -11.18 -10.64 -9.21
C VAL A 267 -10.58 -10.61 -7.80
N THR A 268 -11.44 -10.81 -6.81
CA THR A 268 -11.04 -10.86 -5.41
C THR A 268 -11.29 -12.23 -4.80
N ASP A 269 -10.43 -12.68 -3.91
CA ASP A 269 -10.56 -13.93 -3.17
C ASP A 269 -10.30 -13.68 -1.69
N VAL A 270 -11.07 -14.32 -0.82
CA VAL A 270 -10.82 -14.41 0.61
C VAL A 270 -10.45 -15.86 0.94
N VAL A 271 -9.35 -16.06 1.64
CA VAL A 271 -8.81 -17.38 1.98
C VAL A 271 -8.57 -17.46 3.48
N GLU A 272 -8.99 -18.56 4.11
CA GLU A 272 -8.55 -18.92 5.46
C GLU A 272 -7.21 -19.66 5.33
N GLU A 273 -6.17 -19.25 6.09
CA GLU A 273 -4.80 -19.78 6.02
C GLU A 273 -4.42 -20.61 7.26
#